data_bdacebb145714f5cb5ab8fe32648a836
#
_entry.id   bdacebb145714f5cb5ab8fe32648a836
#
_cell.length_a   1.000
_cell.length_b   1.000
_cell.length_c   1.000
_cell.angle_alpha   90.00
_cell.angle_beta   90.00
_cell.angle_gamma   90.00
#
_symmetry.space_group_name_H-M   'P 1'
#
loop_
_entity.id
_entity.type
_entity.pdbx_description
1 polymer ?
#
loop_
_entity_poly.entity_id
_entity_poly.type
_entity_poly.pdbx_seq_one_letter_code
_entity_poly.pdbx_strand_id
1 'polypeptide(L)'
;MCSELPYFALQSNRPDPKTMTSNSVPMSIRLDVTAREKLKAIALRQKRSPHALATEAILQLIEQQERAHAWHESCDAAIKHFDETGLHATQDEVMAWLDSWGSEKELPPPVCHP
;
A
#
# COMPACT_ATOMS: atom_id res chain seq x y z
N MET A 1 -19.93 -3.70 -4.59
CA MET A 1 -19.32 -3.31 -3.30
C MET A 1 -20.13 -2.22 -2.66
N CYS A 2 -20.20 -2.23 -1.36
CA CYS A 2 -21.05 -1.34 -0.57
C CYS A 2 -20.69 0.14 -0.68
N SER A 3 -19.64 0.49 -1.30
CA SER A 3 -19.24 1.86 -1.63
C SER A 3 -18.18 1.82 -2.70
N GLU A 4 -18.10 2.86 -3.47
CA GLU A 4 -16.91 3.12 -4.25
C GLU A 4 -15.74 3.24 -3.29
N LEU A 5 -14.98 2.17 -3.17
CA LEU A 5 -13.80 2.19 -2.33
C LEU A 5 -12.79 3.17 -2.93
N PRO A 6 -12.36 4.20 -2.19
CA PRO A 6 -11.34 5.13 -2.67
C PRO A 6 -9.98 4.47 -2.91
N TYR A 7 -9.88 3.16 -2.70
CA TYR A 7 -8.68 2.36 -2.89
C TYR A 7 -8.10 2.47 -4.30
N PHE A 8 -8.95 2.51 -5.34
CA PHE A 8 -8.47 2.67 -6.72
C PHE A 8 -8.00 4.10 -7.03
N ALA A 9 -8.58 5.12 -6.38
CA ALA A 9 -8.13 6.50 -6.53
C ALA A 9 -6.73 6.73 -5.94
N LEU A 10 -6.36 5.98 -4.90
CA LEU A 10 -5.05 6.07 -4.26
C LEU A 10 -3.90 5.47 -5.10
N GLN A 11 -4.21 4.53 -6.00
CA GLN A 11 -3.20 3.95 -6.89
C GLN A 11 -2.82 4.86 -8.06
N SER A 12 -3.69 5.80 -8.43
CA SER A 12 -3.43 6.73 -9.53
C SER A 12 -2.56 7.91 -9.14
N ASN A 13 -2.31 8.11 -7.84
CA ASN A 13 -1.54 9.23 -7.30
C ASN A 13 -0.13 8.83 -6.82
N ARG A 14 0.48 7.82 -7.43
CA ARG A 14 1.90 7.57 -7.18
C ARG A 14 2.71 8.72 -7.75
N PRO A 15 3.40 9.49 -6.91
CA PRO A 15 4.35 10.45 -7.44
C PRO A 15 5.42 9.70 -8.21
N ASP A 16 5.65 10.12 -9.44
CA ASP A 16 6.72 9.56 -10.27
C ASP A 16 8.05 9.72 -9.51
N PRO A 17 8.83 8.64 -9.31
CA PRO A 17 10.12 8.73 -8.63
C PRO A 17 11.07 9.75 -9.26
N LYS A 18 10.87 10.10 -10.52
CA LYS A 18 11.63 11.14 -11.20
C LYS A 18 11.28 12.57 -10.78
N THR A 19 10.07 12.81 -10.29
CA THR A 19 9.66 14.14 -9.81
C THR A 19 10.13 14.43 -8.39
N MET A 20 10.50 13.40 -7.61
CA MET A 20 11.04 13.59 -6.25
C MET A 20 12.49 14.05 -6.21
N THR A 21 13.25 13.92 -7.31
CA THR A 21 14.67 14.28 -7.35
C THR A 21 14.93 15.78 -7.50
N SER A 22 13.95 16.58 -7.93
CA SER A 22 14.12 18.02 -8.15
C SER A 22 14.03 18.89 -6.90
N ASN A 23 13.46 18.35 -5.79
CA ASN A 23 13.25 19.05 -4.52
C ASN A 23 13.83 18.29 -3.32
N SER A 24 15.00 17.64 -3.50
CA SER A 24 15.61 16.88 -2.41
C SER A 24 16.16 17.81 -1.34
N VAL A 25 15.81 17.53 -0.09
CA VAL A 25 16.29 18.25 1.10
C VAL A 25 17.18 17.30 1.90
N PRO A 26 18.37 17.71 2.33
CA PRO A 26 19.24 16.85 3.11
C PRO A 26 18.64 16.53 4.47
N MET A 27 18.74 15.27 4.86
CA MET A 27 18.33 14.75 6.16
C MET A 27 19.45 13.95 6.77
N SER A 28 19.73 14.16 8.05
CA SER A 28 20.78 13.44 8.78
C SER A 28 20.18 12.33 9.62
N ILE A 29 20.69 11.11 9.45
CA ILE A 29 20.28 9.94 10.23
C ILE A 29 21.50 9.33 10.92
N ARG A 30 21.35 9.04 12.21
CA ARG A 30 22.36 8.33 12.98
C ARG A 30 22.00 6.85 13.06
N LEU A 31 22.91 6.01 12.62
CA LEU A 31 22.77 4.56 12.72
C LEU A 31 23.76 4.00 13.74
N ASP A 32 23.34 2.94 14.40
CA ASP A 32 24.24 2.11 15.17
C ASP A 32 25.37 1.55 14.29
N VAL A 33 26.55 1.33 14.89
CA VAL A 33 27.74 0.84 14.17
C VAL A 33 27.44 -0.48 13.45
N THR A 34 26.75 -1.39 14.11
CA THR A 34 26.39 -2.70 13.55
C THR A 34 25.46 -2.56 12.35
N ALA A 35 24.45 -1.71 12.46
CA ALA A 35 23.50 -1.43 11.36
C ALA A 35 24.21 -0.79 10.17
N ARG A 36 25.13 0.13 10.43
CA ARG A 36 25.94 0.79 9.40
C ARG A 36 26.80 -0.20 8.62
N GLU A 37 27.48 -1.10 9.33
CA GLU A 37 28.33 -2.12 8.69
C GLU A 37 27.51 -3.11 7.86
N LYS A 38 26.34 -3.52 8.35
CA LYS A 38 25.41 -4.36 7.58
C LYS A 38 24.93 -3.66 6.32
N LEU A 39 24.58 -2.38 6.41
CA LEU A 39 24.17 -1.57 5.27
C LEU A 39 25.28 -1.48 4.21
N LYS A 40 26.51 -1.24 4.62
CA LYS A 40 27.68 -1.23 3.73
C LYS A 40 27.87 -2.57 3.03
N ALA A 41 27.74 -3.67 3.75
CA ALA A 41 27.89 -5.02 3.20
C ALA A 41 26.81 -5.32 2.15
N ILE A 42 25.56 -4.91 2.40
CA ILE A 42 24.45 -5.08 1.44
C ILE A 42 24.69 -4.21 0.20
N ALA A 43 25.08 -2.96 0.41
CA ALA A 43 25.38 -2.02 -0.69
C ALA A 43 26.49 -2.56 -1.62
N LEU A 44 27.54 -3.13 -1.02
CA LEU A 44 28.63 -3.72 -1.77
C LEU A 44 28.17 -4.89 -2.64
N ARG A 45 27.33 -5.78 -2.08
CA ARG A 45 26.75 -6.89 -2.83
C ARG A 45 25.85 -6.44 -4.00
N GLN A 46 25.12 -5.34 -3.81
CA GLN A 46 24.23 -4.77 -4.82
C GLN A 46 24.93 -3.79 -5.78
N LYS A 47 26.22 -3.55 -5.58
CA LYS A 47 26.99 -2.57 -6.34
C LYS A 47 26.38 -1.17 -6.35
N ARG A 48 25.89 -0.75 -5.18
CA ARG A 48 25.26 0.56 -4.97
C ARG A 48 25.92 1.26 -3.78
N SER A 49 25.76 2.59 -3.71
CA SER A 49 26.25 3.32 -2.54
C SER A 49 25.35 3.04 -1.33
N PRO A 50 25.91 3.01 -0.09
CA PRO A 50 25.10 2.88 1.13
C PRO A 50 24.05 3.98 1.24
N HIS A 51 24.38 5.21 0.84
CA HIS A 51 23.46 6.34 0.87
C HIS A 51 22.27 6.13 -0.08
N ALA A 52 22.51 5.68 -1.30
CA ALA A 52 21.44 5.41 -2.27
C ALA A 52 20.50 4.29 -1.77
N LEU A 53 21.08 3.23 -1.19
CA LEU A 53 20.31 2.13 -0.64
C LEU A 53 19.46 2.57 0.56
N ALA A 54 20.02 3.40 1.44
CA ALA A 54 19.30 3.95 2.60
C ALA A 54 18.16 4.86 2.15
N THR A 55 18.40 5.72 1.18
CA THR A 55 17.36 6.61 0.63
C THR A 55 16.19 5.81 0.04
N GLU A 56 16.49 4.79 -0.73
CA GLU A 56 15.47 3.90 -1.29
C GLU A 56 14.67 3.19 -0.21
N ALA A 57 15.35 2.68 0.83
CA ALA A 57 14.69 2.01 1.95
C ALA A 57 13.74 2.94 2.70
N ILE A 58 14.13 4.20 2.89
CA ILE A 58 13.28 5.21 3.54
C ILE A 58 12.04 5.51 2.67
N LEU A 59 12.22 5.69 1.37
CA LEU A 59 11.10 5.94 0.46
C LEU A 59 10.12 4.76 0.42
N GLN A 60 10.64 3.53 0.42
CA GLN A 60 9.80 2.32 0.50
C GLN A 60 9.03 2.25 1.82
N LEU A 61 9.66 2.60 2.93
CA LEU A 61 9.01 2.63 4.24
C LEU A 61 7.88 3.66 4.26
N ILE A 62 8.11 4.86 3.76
CA ILE A 62 7.09 5.91 3.66
C ILE A 62 5.89 5.42 2.86
N GLU A 63 6.14 4.89 1.66
CA GLU A 63 5.08 4.37 0.79
C GLU A 63 4.29 3.24 1.47
N GLN A 64 4.98 2.36 2.18
CA GLN A 64 4.34 1.27 2.92
C GLN A 64 3.44 1.79 4.04
N GLN A 65 3.92 2.77 4.79
CA GLN A 65 3.16 3.36 5.90
C GLN A 65 1.94 4.14 5.39
N GLU A 66 2.09 4.89 4.31
CA GLU A 66 0.97 5.60 3.69
C GLU A 66 -0.12 4.64 3.18
N ARG A 67 0.29 3.54 2.55
CA ARG A 67 -0.66 2.50 2.11
C ARG A 67 -1.38 1.85 3.29
N ALA A 68 -0.65 1.54 4.36
CA ALA A 68 -1.23 0.97 5.57
C ALA A 68 -2.24 1.93 6.22
N HIS A 69 -1.91 3.21 6.30
CA HIS A 69 -2.80 4.24 6.82
C HIS A 69 -4.08 4.37 6.00
N ALA A 70 -3.94 4.48 4.68
CA ALA A 70 -5.08 4.55 3.76
C ALA A 70 -5.98 3.30 3.85
N TRP A 71 -5.38 2.13 4.02
CA TRP A 71 -6.11 0.89 4.25
C TRP A 71 -6.93 0.94 5.54
N HIS A 72 -6.34 1.37 6.64
CA HIS A 72 -7.04 1.51 7.93
C HIS A 72 -8.19 2.50 7.83
N GLU A 73 -7.97 3.65 7.20
CA GLU A 73 -9.05 4.63 6.99
C GLU A 73 -10.21 4.04 6.17
N SER A 74 -9.92 3.25 5.14
CA SER A 74 -10.96 2.61 4.34
C SER A 74 -11.72 1.54 5.11
N CYS A 75 -11.05 0.81 6.01
CA CYS A 75 -11.68 -0.14 6.90
C CYS A 75 -12.61 0.54 7.90
N ASP A 76 -12.16 1.63 8.52
CA ASP A 76 -12.97 2.41 9.46
C ASP A 76 -14.20 3.00 8.77
N ALA A 77 -14.05 3.52 7.56
CA ALA A 77 -15.16 4.01 6.75
C ALA A 77 -16.16 2.90 6.40
N ALA A 78 -15.67 1.71 6.07
CA ALA A 78 -16.52 0.56 5.77
C ALA A 78 -17.31 0.08 6.99
N ILE A 79 -16.65 0.02 8.16
CA ILE A 79 -17.31 -0.34 9.43
C ILE A 79 -18.40 0.69 9.75
N LYS A 80 -18.08 1.96 9.67
CA LYS A 80 -19.04 3.04 9.90
C LYS A 80 -20.23 2.95 8.95
N HIS A 81 -20.01 2.72 7.68
CA HIS A 81 -21.05 2.54 6.67
C HIS A 81 -21.94 1.35 7.00
N PHE A 82 -21.36 0.24 7.43
CA PHE A 82 -22.10 -0.94 7.87
C PHE A 82 -22.95 -0.64 9.12
N ASP A 83 -22.40 0.05 10.11
CA ASP A 83 -23.12 0.43 11.33
C ASP A 83 -24.31 1.34 11.04
N GLU A 84 -24.19 2.23 10.06
CA GLU A 84 -25.25 3.18 9.68
C GLU A 84 -26.32 2.57 8.78
N THR A 85 -25.94 1.67 7.87
CA THR A 85 -26.84 1.15 6.81
C THR A 85 -27.20 -0.32 6.94
N GLY A 86 -26.36 -1.10 7.61
CA GLY A 86 -26.49 -2.56 7.69
C GLY A 86 -26.17 -3.28 6.37
N LEU A 87 -25.81 -2.57 5.32
CA LEU A 87 -25.52 -3.14 4.02
C LEU A 87 -24.19 -3.91 4.04
N HIS A 88 -24.23 -5.15 3.60
CA HIS A 88 -23.06 -6.03 3.56
C HIS A 88 -23.16 -7.05 2.46
N ALA A 89 -22.04 -7.67 2.11
CA ALA A 89 -21.98 -8.88 1.32
C ALA A 89 -21.60 -10.06 2.23
N THR A 90 -22.17 -11.22 2.00
CA THR A 90 -21.83 -12.40 2.80
C THR A 90 -20.50 -12.99 2.37
N GLN A 91 -19.90 -13.80 3.27
CA GLN A 91 -18.65 -14.49 2.97
C GLN A 91 -18.79 -15.39 1.74
N ASP A 92 -19.90 -16.11 1.61
CA ASP A 92 -20.12 -17.03 0.49
C ASP A 92 -20.20 -16.28 -0.85
N GLU A 93 -20.83 -15.11 -0.88
CA GLU A 93 -20.90 -14.25 -2.07
C GLU A 93 -19.53 -13.74 -2.47
N VAL A 94 -18.74 -13.29 -1.51
CA VAL A 94 -17.37 -12.80 -1.74
C VAL A 94 -16.47 -13.95 -2.22
N MET A 95 -16.55 -15.10 -1.60
CA MET A 95 -15.76 -16.28 -2.00
C MET A 95 -16.12 -16.75 -3.40
N ALA A 96 -17.39 -16.81 -3.74
CA ALA A 96 -17.83 -17.17 -5.09
C ALA A 96 -17.31 -16.21 -6.15
N TRP A 97 -17.30 -14.91 -5.82
CA TRP A 97 -16.74 -13.87 -6.69
C TRP A 97 -15.22 -14.04 -6.88
N LEU A 98 -14.49 -14.24 -5.78
CA LEU A 98 -13.03 -14.44 -5.83
C LEU A 98 -12.65 -15.72 -6.60
N ASP A 99 -13.39 -16.79 -6.41
CA ASP A 99 -13.17 -18.08 -7.12
C ASP A 99 -13.41 -17.95 -8.63
N SER A 100 -14.21 -16.97 -9.05
CA SER A 100 -14.46 -16.73 -10.47
C SER A 100 -13.32 -16.01 -11.20
N TRP A 101 -12.37 -15.42 -10.45
CA TRP A 101 -11.25 -14.68 -11.04
C TRP A 101 -10.34 -15.61 -11.87
N GLY A 102 -9.96 -15.13 -13.06
CA GLY A 102 -9.12 -15.89 -13.97
C GLY A 102 -9.88 -16.97 -14.74
N SER A 103 -11.18 -17.11 -14.55
CA SER A 103 -12.04 -18.00 -15.33
C SER A 103 -12.60 -17.29 -16.57
N GLU A 104 -13.13 -18.06 -17.53
CA GLU A 104 -13.79 -17.50 -18.71
C GLU A 104 -15.09 -16.72 -18.37
N LYS A 105 -15.62 -16.93 -17.17
CA LYS A 105 -16.86 -16.31 -16.69
C LYS A 105 -16.62 -15.65 -15.33
N GLU A 106 -15.88 -14.57 -15.33
CA GLU A 106 -15.71 -13.76 -14.11
C GLU A 106 -17.06 -13.17 -13.69
N LEU A 107 -17.40 -13.37 -12.43
CA LEU A 107 -18.61 -12.79 -11.86
C LEU A 107 -18.42 -11.29 -11.55
N PRO A 108 -19.48 -10.48 -11.63
CA PRO A 108 -19.41 -9.11 -11.14
C PRO A 108 -19.23 -9.10 -9.62
N PRO A 109 -18.69 -8.00 -9.04
CA PRO A 109 -18.61 -7.85 -7.59
C PRO A 109 -19.97 -8.06 -6.92
N PRO A 110 -20.01 -8.70 -5.75
CA PRO A 110 -21.27 -8.90 -5.03
C PRO A 110 -21.91 -7.58 -4.66
N VAL A 111 -23.24 -7.53 -4.80
CA VAL A 111 -24.03 -6.34 -4.43
C VAL A 111 -24.37 -6.45 -2.94
N CYS A 112 -24.14 -5.37 -2.21
CA CYS A 112 -24.49 -5.33 -0.80
C CYS A 112 -26.00 -5.32 -0.57
N HIS A 113 -26.41 -6.02 0.45
CA HIS A 113 -27.81 -6.13 0.89
C HIS A 113 -27.90 -6.05 2.43
N PRO A 114 -29.07 -5.73 2.99
CA PRO A 114 -29.25 -5.71 4.42
C PRO A 114 -29.10 -7.07 5.08
#